data_a1bfc02c6bd60b87646af7b7ffa8b84b
#
_entry.id   a1bfc02c6bd60b87646af7b7ffa8b84b
#
_cell.length_a   1.000
_cell.length_b   1.000
_cell.length_c   1.000
_cell.angle_alpha   90.00
_cell.angle_beta   90.00
_cell.angle_gamma   90.00
#
_symmetry.space_group_name_H-M   'P 1'
#
loop_
_entity.id
_entity.type
_entity.pdbx_description
1 polymer ?
#
loop_
_entity_poly.entity_id
_entity_poly.type
_entity_poly.pdbx_seq_one_letter_code
_entity_poly.pdbx_strand_id
1 'polypeptide(L)'
;VGMVAGAGLLAGCATAPLYGNPELPAAPRQPPVDYFQVNWWTGLVEKVPLLEYSPREPASPVYDPESRNVIVQTRDGYVRAVGPDGKVAWSLRTGARALAGGLVSEGVVYLPGGDGVLYALDGRTGAVKWKYATSESLATVPVLADGLVLVTSDTDTVFAVKATDGAWAWQYRRDPPSGFTVRGASAPRVDQGTAYVGFSDGFLVALKVEDGGVVWEKSLSGSGTEFLDVDTTPAIDSAGRLYVASYKNGLYALEADSGAVIWNASVGGLTSLLARGEVVFATGDGRVDAYLGETGKLIWSLPLKNRTALAPVLARGMLLVPNERALLFVDPTTGKSRMAWNPGVGISAPPFVVGSRVYVLSNNAYLYALDLNDVKKGPRG
;
A
#
# COMPACT_ATOMS: atom_id res chain seq x y z
N VAL A 1 -9.23 -47.75 50.58
CA VAL A 1 -9.35 -46.33 50.28
C VAL A 1 -8.46 -46.10 49.05
N GLY A 2 -9.10 -46.17 47.83
CA GLY A 2 -8.41 -45.96 46.58
C GLY A 2 -8.64 -44.54 46.09
N MET A 3 -7.58 -43.80 45.80
CA MET A 3 -7.63 -42.55 45.07
C MET A 3 -7.50 -42.83 43.57
N VAL A 4 -8.52 -42.45 42.81
CA VAL A 4 -8.46 -42.41 41.34
C VAL A 4 -8.00 -41.03 40.94
N ALA A 5 -6.82 -40.96 40.31
CA ALA A 5 -6.31 -39.74 39.69
C ALA A 5 -6.98 -39.57 38.33
N GLY A 6 -7.82 -38.55 38.18
CA GLY A 6 -8.39 -38.15 36.91
C GLY A 6 -7.38 -37.34 36.11
N ALA A 7 -6.95 -37.87 34.95
CA ALA A 7 -6.18 -37.13 33.96
C ALA A 7 -7.10 -36.16 33.22
N GLY A 8 -7.01 -34.87 33.54
CA GLY A 8 -7.68 -33.84 32.76
C GLY A 8 -6.97 -33.61 31.42
N LEU A 9 -7.62 -33.99 30.33
CA LEU A 9 -7.26 -33.59 28.98
C LEU A 9 -7.45 -32.08 28.84
N LEU A 10 -6.36 -31.35 28.85
CA LEU A 10 -6.36 -29.97 28.37
C LEU A 10 -6.54 -29.99 26.85
N ALA A 11 -7.77 -29.89 26.42
CA ALA A 11 -8.08 -29.57 25.02
C ALA A 11 -7.55 -28.16 24.75
N GLY A 12 -6.45 -28.08 24.06
CA GLY A 12 -5.95 -26.82 23.53
C GLY A 12 -7.03 -26.21 22.61
N CYS A 13 -7.59 -25.08 23.03
CA CYS A 13 -8.40 -24.26 22.15
C CYS A 13 -7.51 -23.79 21.01
N ALA A 14 -7.51 -24.51 19.89
CA ALA A 14 -7.13 -23.95 18.62
C ALA A 14 -8.14 -22.82 18.37
N THR A 15 -7.71 -21.57 18.52
CA THR A 15 -8.51 -20.43 18.12
C THR A 15 -8.67 -20.50 16.61
N ALA A 16 -9.78 -21.10 16.17
CA ALA A 16 -10.20 -20.96 14.78
C ALA A 16 -10.28 -19.47 14.46
N PRO A 17 -9.83 -19.03 13.28
CA PRO A 17 -9.97 -17.63 12.89
C PRO A 17 -11.44 -17.26 12.99
N LEU A 18 -11.71 -16.17 13.73
CA LEU A 18 -13.06 -15.63 13.87
C LEU A 18 -13.53 -15.17 12.50
N TYR A 19 -14.28 -16.02 11.83
CA TYR A 19 -15.01 -15.68 10.61
C TYR A 19 -16.21 -14.80 11.00
N GLY A 20 -16.19 -13.57 10.53
CA GLY A 20 -17.30 -12.64 10.63
C GLY A 20 -16.99 -11.40 11.47
N ASN A 21 -17.06 -10.26 10.82
CA ASN A 21 -17.17 -8.98 11.51
C ASN A 21 -18.65 -8.80 11.91
N PRO A 22 -19.02 -8.70 13.18
CA PRO A 22 -20.41 -8.52 13.60
C PRO A 22 -21.06 -7.22 13.10
N GLU A 23 -20.27 -6.31 12.54
CA GLU A 23 -20.76 -5.05 11.95
C GLU A 23 -20.98 -5.12 10.43
N LEU A 24 -20.64 -6.24 9.78
CA LEU A 24 -21.04 -6.48 8.39
C LEU A 24 -22.45 -7.09 8.38
N PRO A 25 -23.32 -6.70 7.42
CA PRO A 25 -24.61 -7.35 7.26
C PRO A 25 -24.39 -8.86 7.13
N ALA A 26 -25.21 -9.65 7.82
CA ALA A 26 -25.11 -11.10 7.80
C ALA A 26 -25.06 -11.57 6.35
N ALA A 27 -23.96 -12.20 5.98
CA ALA A 27 -23.82 -12.77 4.64
C ALA A 27 -24.97 -13.75 4.41
N PRO A 28 -25.60 -13.73 3.23
CA PRO A 28 -26.61 -14.74 2.91
C PRO A 28 -25.99 -16.12 3.13
N ARG A 29 -26.77 -17.08 3.66
CA ARG A 29 -26.36 -18.47 3.95
C ARG A 29 -26.02 -19.24 2.65
N GLN A 30 -25.01 -18.77 1.93
CA GLN A 30 -24.38 -19.56 0.87
C GLN A 30 -23.29 -20.41 1.52
N PRO A 31 -23.00 -21.61 0.99
CA PRO A 31 -21.89 -22.41 1.50
C PRO A 31 -20.63 -21.57 1.49
N PRO A 32 -19.74 -21.71 2.47
CA PRO A 32 -18.53 -20.90 2.57
C PRO A 32 -17.75 -21.05 1.28
N VAL A 33 -17.64 -19.96 0.53
CA VAL A 33 -16.75 -19.89 -0.63
C VAL A 33 -15.35 -19.68 -0.05
N ASP A 34 -14.48 -20.67 -0.24
CA ASP A 34 -13.09 -20.52 0.12
C ASP A 34 -12.43 -19.57 -0.88
N TYR A 35 -12.30 -18.31 -0.52
CA TYR A 35 -11.70 -17.28 -1.38
C TYR A 35 -10.18 -17.44 -1.50
N PHE A 36 -9.56 -18.09 -0.52
CA PHE A 36 -8.12 -18.36 -0.52
C PHE A 36 -7.79 -19.57 0.37
N GLN A 37 -6.56 -20.07 0.18
CA GLN A 37 -5.91 -21.01 1.09
C GLN A 37 -4.63 -20.40 1.62
N VAL A 38 -4.30 -20.60 2.89
CA VAL A 38 -3.01 -20.21 3.45
C VAL A 38 -1.98 -21.25 3.02
N ASN A 39 -1.05 -20.84 2.16
CA ASN A 39 0.05 -21.70 1.72
C ASN A 39 1.09 -21.84 2.84
N TRP A 40 1.54 -20.74 3.39
CA TRP A 40 2.38 -20.66 4.58
C TRP A 40 2.22 -19.32 5.29
N TRP A 41 2.72 -19.27 6.51
CA TRP A 41 2.88 -18.04 7.27
C TRP A 41 4.13 -18.11 8.14
N THR A 42 4.75 -16.96 8.44
CA THR A 42 6.00 -16.86 9.20
C THR A 42 5.95 -15.64 10.12
N GLY A 43 6.27 -15.84 11.39
CA GLY A 43 6.49 -14.74 12.34
C GLY A 43 7.88 -14.14 12.11
N LEU A 44 7.95 -12.83 11.90
CA LEU A 44 9.18 -12.14 11.54
C LEU A 44 9.81 -11.40 12.72
N VAL A 45 9.01 -10.98 13.68
CA VAL A 45 9.46 -10.26 14.87
C VAL A 45 9.15 -11.10 16.09
N GLU A 46 10.12 -11.26 16.97
CA GLU A 46 9.88 -11.88 18.28
C GLU A 46 8.87 -11.05 19.07
N LYS A 47 7.96 -11.74 19.77
CA LYS A 47 6.93 -11.07 20.56
C LYS A 47 7.60 -10.15 21.57
N VAL A 48 7.45 -8.84 21.39
CA VAL A 48 7.84 -7.86 22.39
C VAL A 48 6.88 -7.98 23.58
N PRO A 49 7.40 -7.96 24.83
CA PRO A 49 6.55 -8.10 26.00
C PRO A 49 5.47 -7.04 26.05
N LEU A 50 4.30 -7.39 26.57
CA LEU A 50 3.13 -6.67 27.12
C LEU A 50 2.99 -5.13 27.00
N LEU A 51 4.01 -4.39 26.53
CA LEU A 51 4.07 -2.93 26.47
C LEU A 51 3.81 -2.34 25.08
N GLU A 52 3.72 -3.18 24.03
CA GLU A 52 3.46 -2.69 22.66
C GLU A 52 1.95 -2.59 22.43
N TYR A 53 1.39 -1.42 22.71
CA TYR A 53 0.00 -1.11 22.40
C TYR A 53 -0.14 -0.81 20.91
N SER A 54 -0.93 -1.62 20.18
CA SER A 54 -1.24 -1.45 18.76
C SER A 54 -0.01 -1.40 17.82
N PRO A 55 0.75 -2.50 17.65
CA PRO A 55 1.86 -2.53 16.71
C PRO A 55 1.36 -2.28 15.28
N ARG A 56 2.19 -1.63 14.43
CA ARG A 56 1.91 -1.36 13.03
C ARG A 56 3.09 -1.73 12.17
N GLU A 57 2.79 -2.40 11.04
CA GLU A 57 3.76 -2.74 10.00
C GLU A 57 3.34 -2.03 8.71
N PRO A 58 3.82 -0.80 8.46
CA PRO A 58 3.36 0.02 7.35
C PRO A 58 4.00 -0.33 6.00
N ALA A 59 5.06 -1.16 5.99
CA ALA A 59 5.77 -1.52 4.77
C ALA A 59 5.10 -2.72 4.07
N SER A 60 4.68 -2.50 2.82
CA SER A 60 4.19 -3.59 1.97
C SER A 60 5.29 -4.60 1.68
N PRO A 61 4.99 -5.91 1.68
CA PRO A 61 5.88 -6.90 1.12
C PRO A 61 6.16 -6.61 -0.35
N VAL A 62 7.34 -7.02 -0.84
CA VAL A 62 7.65 -7.04 -2.27
C VAL A 62 8.20 -8.40 -2.66
N TYR A 63 8.01 -8.81 -3.90
CA TYR A 63 8.45 -10.10 -4.40
C TYR A 63 9.56 -9.94 -5.42
N ASP A 64 10.64 -10.68 -5.23
CA ASP A 64 11.73 -10.78 -6.19
C ASP A 64 11.55 -12.04 -7.06
N PRO A 65 11.23 -11.90 -8.36
CA PRO A 65 11.01 -13.05 -9.23
C PRO A 65 12.27 -13.86 -9.49
N GLU A 66 13.47 -13.30 -9.38
CA GLU A 66 14.73 -14.00 -9.63
C GLU A 66 15.08 -14.96 -8.49
N SER A 67 15.04 -14.49 -7.25
CA SER A 67 15.29 -15.32 -6.07
C SER A 67 14.04 -16.04 -5.56
N ARG A 68 12.86 -15.61 -5.99
CA ARG A 68 11.54 -16.04 -5.49
C ARG A 68 11.33 -15.72 -4.01
N ASN A 69 12.10 -14.80 -3.46
CA ASN A 69 11.94 -14.33 -2.10
C ASN A 69 10.86 -13.23 -2.00
N VAL A 70 10.17 -13.23 -0.87
CA VAL A 70 9.35 -12.07 -0.44
C VAL A 70 10.18 -11.27 0.54
N ILE A 71 10.38 -10.00 0.24
CA ILE A 71 11.21 -9.12 1.05
C ILE A 71 10.31 -8.14 1.78
N VAL A 72 10.53 -7.98 3.06
CA VAL A 72 9.77 -7.09 3.93
C VAL A 72 10.70 -6.32 4.85
N GLN A 73 10.36 -5.07 5.12
CA GLN A 73 10.89 -4.29 6.24
C GLN A 73 9.92 -4.38 7.41
N THR A 74 10.44 -4.51 8.61
CA THR A 74 9.64 -4.61 9.82
C THR A 74 10.02 -3.53 10.83
N ARG A 75 9.11 -3.21 11.76
CA ARG A 75 9.26 -2.14 12.75
C ARG A 75 10.46 -2.28 13.67
N ASP A 76 11.04 -3.48 13.78
CA ASP A 76 12.25 -3.76 14.57
C ASP A 76 13.56 -3.33 13.88
N GLY A 77 13.47 -2.69 12.70
CA GLY A 77 14.61 -2.19 11.96
C GLY A 77 15.35 -3.27 11.16
N TYR A 78 14.68 -4.36 10.85
CA TYR A 78 15.22 -5.41 9.97
C TYR A 78 14.52 -5.44 8.62
N VAL A 79 15.31 -5.77 7.60
CA VAL A 79 14.84 -6.27 6.31
C VAL A 79 15.01 -7.78 6.31
N ARG A 80 13.97 -8.50 5.92
CA ARG A 80 14.00 -9.97 5.84
C ARG A 80 13.50 -10.43 4.49
N ALA A 81 14.18 -11.41 3.93
CA ALA A 81 13.69 -12.16 2.77
C ALA A 81 13.19 -13.53 3.24
N VAL A 82 11.99 -13.87 2.80
CA VAL A 82 11.34 -15.15 3.10
C VAL A 82 11.21 -15.93 1.80
N GLY A 83 11.73 -17.14 1.79
CA GLY A 83 11.70 -18.01 0.64
C GLY A 83 10.32 -18.61 0.34
N PRO A 84 10.15 -19.32 -0.77
CA PRO A 84 8.89 -19.92 -1.17
C PRO A 84 8.37 -20.99 -0.20
N ASP A 85 9.22 -21.50 0.68
CA ASP A 85 8.89 -22.47 1.73
C ASP A 85 8.49 -21.79 3.06
N GLY A 86 8.41 -20.46 3.10
CA GLY A 86 8.08 -19.69 4.27
C GLY A 86 9.23 -19.51 5.27
N LYS A 87 10.45 -19.91 4.93
CA LYS A 87 11.62 -19.73 5.81
C LYS A 87 12.37 -18.47 5.47
N VAL A 88 12.95 -17.82 6.50
CA VAL A 88 13.81 -16.67 6.32
C VAL A 88 15.10 -17.11 5.62
N ALA A 89 15.32 -16.61 4.41
CA ALA A 89 16.51 -16.86 3.60
C ALA A 89 17.70 -15.99 4.04
N TRP A 90 17.43 -14.71 4.32
CA TRP A 90 18.40 -13.78 4.86
C TRP A 90 17.72 -12.67 5.65
N SER A 91 18.49 -12.00 6.49
CA SER A 91 18.06 -10.81 7.21
C SER A 91 19.19 -9.79 7.29
N LEU A 92 18.84 -8.50 7.16
CA LEU A 92 19.76 -7.37 7.29
C LEU A 92 19.19 -6.40 8.31
N ARG A 93 20.00 -5.99 9.27
CA ARG A 93 19.65 -4.93 10.22
C ARG A 93 20.00 -3.58 9.60
N THR A 94 19.01 -2.75 9.31
CA THR A 94 19.18 -1.35 8.87
C THR A 94 19.15 -0.41 10.07
N GLY A 95 18.43 -0.80 11.11
CA GLY A 95 18.15 0.06 12.27
C GLY A 95 17.08 1.10 12.00
N ALA A 96 16.69 1.28 10.74
CA ALA A 96 15.68 2.24 10.33
C ALA A 96 14.26 1.67 10.51
N ARG A 97 13.35 2.51 10.98
CA ARG A 97 11.93 2.17 10.96
C ARG A 97 11.42 2.22 9.50
N ALA A 98 10.72 1.19 9.08
CA ALA A 98 10.05 1.19 7.79
C ALA A 98 8.85 2.15 7.80
N LEU A 99 8.70 2.97 6.77
CA LEU A 99 7.56 3.86 6.56
C LEU A 99 6.75 3.45 5.33
N ALA A 100 7.38 2.85 4.33
CA ALA A 100 6.77 2.39 3.10
C ALA A 100 7.38 1.06 2.65
N GLY A 101 6.73 0.41 1.69
CA GLY A 101 7.26 -0.77 1.00
C GLY A 101 8.43 -0.42 0.10
N GLY A 102 9.10 -1.46 -0.43
CA GLY A 102 10.17 -1.30 -1.39
C GLY A 102 9.72 -1.48 -2.84
N LEU A 103 10.70 -1.44 -3.72
CA LEU A 103 10.59 -1.77 -5.14
C LEU A 103 11.60 -2.88 -5.46
N VAL A 104 11.22 -3.82 -6.32
CA VAL A 104 12.14 -4.82 -6.88
C VAL A 104 12.23 -4.65 -8.39
N SER A 105 13.45 -4.60 -8.91
CA SER A 105 13.72 -4.62 -10.34
C SER A 105 15.03 -5.33 -10.60
N GLU A 106 15.05 -6.29 -11.53
CA GLU A 106 16.24 -7.02 -11.98
C GLU A 106 17.08 -7.57 -10.81
N GLY A 107 16.41 -8.23 -9.84
CA GLY A 107 17.07 -8.79 -8.64
C GLY A 107 17.63 -7.76 -7.66
N VAL A 108 17.40 -6.46 -7.88
CA VAL A 108 17.77 -5.39 -6.95
C VAL A 108 16.52 -4.94 -6.18
N VAL A 109 16.67 -4.81 -4.87
CA VAL A 109 15.61 -4.33 -3.98
C VAL A 109 15.95 -2.93 -3.49
N TYR A 110 15.11 -1.97 -3.82
CA TYR A 110 15.23 -0.58 -3.38
C TYR A 110 14.30 -0.36 -2.18
N LEU A 111 14.85 0.05 -1.05
CA LEU A 111 14.13 0.17 0.22
C LEU A 111 14.31 1.56 0.82
N PRO A 112 13.21 2.31 1.02
CA PRO A 112 13.28 3.61 1.68
C PRO A 112 13.33 3.41 3.20
N GLY A 113 14.24 4.12 3.87
CA GLY A 113 14.37 4.11 5.33
C GLY A 113 13.84 5.38 5.96
N GLY A 114 13.15 5.25 7.10
CA GLY A 114 12.72 6.38 7.91
C GLY A 114 13.89 7.17 8.54
N ASP A 115 15.11 6.67 8.42
CA ASP A 115 16.35 7.33 8.78
C ASP A 115 16.93 8.20 7.63
N GLY A 116 16.20 8.30 6.51
CA GLY A 116 16.65 9.06 5.34
C GLY A 116 17.60 8.31 4.41
N VAL A 117 17.77 7.01 4.59
CA VAL A 117 18.66 6.21 3.73
C VAL A 117 17.83 5.39 2.73
N LEU A 118 18.12 5.56 1.44
CA LEU A 118 17.64 4.65 0.40
C LEU A 118 18.70 3.55 0.22
N TYR A 119 18.28 2.30 0.42
CA TYR A 119 19.13 1.12 0.25
C TYR A 119 18.86 0.45 -1.09
N ALA A 120 19.90 0.03 -1.79
CA ALA A 120 19.80 -0.95 -2.86
C ALA A 120 20.48 -2.24 -2.41
N LEU A 121 19.71 -3.32 -2.39
CA LEU A 121 20.17 -4.62 -1.92
C LEU A 121 20.09 -5.64 -3.05
N ASP A 122 20.94 -6.63 -3.01
CA ASP A 122 20.79 -7.84 -3.79
C ASP A 122 19.62 -8.67 -3.21
N GLY A 123 18.60 -8.94 -4.00
CA GLY A 123 17.39 -9.62 -3.56
C GLY A 123 17.59 -11.07 -3.12
N ARG A 124 18.64 -11.72 -3.63
CA ARG A 124 18.97 -13.12 -3.32
C ARG A 124 19.71 -13.24 -1.98
N THR A 125 20.65 -12.32 -1.71
CA THR A 125 21.60 -12.44 -0.59
C THR A 125 21.40 -11.40 0.50
N GLY A 126 20.69 -10.29 0.22
CA GLY A 126 20.57 -9.15 1.11
C GLY A 126 21.83 -8.28 1.17
N ALA A 127 22.85 -8.54 0.33
CA ALA A 127 24.06 -7.75 0.29
C ALA A 127 23.74 -6.32 -0.18
N VAL A 128 24.32 -5.33 0.51
CA VAL A 128 24.18 -3.93 0.13
C VAL A 128 24.98 -3.65 -1.13
N LYS A 129 24.31 -3.25 -2.22
CA LYS A 129 24.96 -2.80 -3.45
C LYS A 129 25.40 -1.34 -3.33
N TRP A 130 24.49 -0.48 -2.87
CA TRP A 130 24.76 0.92 -2.60
C TRP A 130 23.76 1.51 -1.60
N LYS A 131 24.05 2.70 -1.11
CA LYS A 131 23.18 3.49 -0.24
C LYS A 131 23.24 4.95 -0.68
N TYR A 132 22.12 5.62 -0.61
CA TYR A 132 22.01 7.07 -0.73
C TYR A 132 21.41 7.63 0.55
N ALA A 133 22.07 8.61 1.17
CA ALA A 133 21.62 9.21 2.43
C ALA A 133 21.16 10.65 2.23
N THR A 134 20.04 10.99 2.81
CA THR A 134 19.48 12.33 2.91
C THR A 134 19.21 12.67 4.38
N SER A 135 18.96 13.94 4.69
CA SER A 135 18.55 14.39 6.03
C SER A 135 17.05 14.26 6.30
N GLU A 136 16.27 13.80 5.32
CA GLU A 136 14.82 13.72 5.35
C GLU A 136 14.36 12.26 5.37
N SER A 137 13.31 11.92 6.13
CA SER A 137 12.75 10.57 6.14
C SER A 137 12.16 10.21 4.78
N LEU A 138 12.53 9.07 4.23
CA LEU A 138 11.96 8.59 2.97
C LEU A 138 10.66 7.83 3.27
N ALA A 139 9.53 8.38 2.79
CA ALA A 139 8.21 7.99 3.25
C ALA A 139 7.37 7.26 2.18
N THR A 140 7.87 7.14 0.93
CA THR A 140 7.11 6.56 -0.17
C THR A 140 7.79 5.34 -0.79
N VAL A 141 6.99 4.50 -1.45
CA VAL A 141 7.51 3.40 -2.28
C VAL A 141 8.33 4.00 -3.42
N PRO A 142 9.59 3.57 -3.62
CA PRO A 142 10.40 4.04 -4.73
C PRO A 142 9.83 3.64 -6.09
N VAL A 143 10.09 4.44 -7.11
CA VAL A 143 9.72 4.16 -8.50
C VAL A 143 10.98 4.16 -9.35
N LEU A 144 11.14 3.17 -10.22
CA LEU A 144 12.23 3.09 -11.18
C LEU A 144 11.73 3.55 -12.55
N ALA A 145 12.41 4.54 -13.13
CA ALA A 145 12.13 5.03 -14.46
C ALA A 145 13.41 5.57 -15.10
N ASP A 146 13.65 5.25 -16.34
CA ASP A 146 14.78 5.75 -17.16
C ASP A 146 16.17 5.63 -16.48
N GLY A 147 16.37 4.52 -15.72
CA GLY A 147 17.59 4.26 -14.97
C GLY A 147 17.73 5.07 -13.67
N LEU A 148 16.71 5.83 -13.28
CA LEU A 148 16.64 6.57 -12.02
C LEU A 148 15.66 5.95 -11.05
N VAL A 149 16.01 5.95 -9.77
CA VAL A 149 15.14 5.62 -8.66
C VAL A 149 14.62 6.92 -8.04
N LEU A 150 13.31 7.13 -8.11
CA LEU A 150 12.63 8.29 -7.55
C LEU A 150 11.97 7.90 -6.24
N VAL A 151 12.09 8.75 -5.21
CA VAL A 151 11.45 8.57 -3.91
C VAL A 151 11.10 9.94 -3.31
N THR A 152 9.97 10.03 -2.61
CA THR A 152 9.55 11.27 -1.94
C THR A 152 9.76 11.15 -0.43
N SER A 153 10.28 12.23 0.17
CA SER A 153 10.43 12.36 1.63
C SER A 153 9.12 12.79 2.30
N ASP A 154 9.09 12.74 3.62
CA ASP A 154 8.00 13.25 4.45
C ASP A 154 7.96 14.80 4.56
N THR A 155 8.88 15.49 3.90
CA THR A 155 9.02 16.96 3.86
C THR A 155 8.97 17.53 2.45
N ASP A 156 8.20 16.88 1.57
CA ASP A 156 7.91 17.37 0.20
C ASP A 156 9.13 17.50 -0.72
N THR A 157 10.13 16.63 -0.55
CA THR A 157 11.26 16.54 -1.49
C THR A 157 11.20 15.24 -2.29
N VAL A 158 11.22 15.36 -3.61
CA VAL A 158 11.43 14.24 -4.53
C VAL A 158 12.93 14.13 -4.80
N PHE A 159 13.52 13.00 -4.48
CA PHE A 159 14.89 12.65 -4.80
C PHE A 159 14.94 11.69 -5.98
N ALA A 160 15.84 11.91 -6.91
CA ALA A 160 16.18 10.99 -7.98
C ALA A 160 17.66 10.63 -7.91
N VAL A 161 17.94 9.34 -7.89
CA VAL A 161 19.30 8.79 -7.86
C VAL A 161 19.47 7.74 -8.94
N LYS A 162 20.68 7.55 -9.44
CA LYS A 162 20.98 6.52 -10.44
C LYS A 162 20.78 5.14 -9.84
N ALA A 163 20.05 4.28 -10.53
CA ALA A 163 19.77 2.92 -10.10
C ALA A 163 21.04 2.05 -10.01
N THR A 164 22.08 2.37 -10.80
CA THR A 164 23.31 1.62 -10.90
C THR A 164 24.19 1.72 -9.66
N ASP A 165 24.33 2.90 -9.08
CA ASP A 165 25.29 3.20 -8.03
C ASP A 165 24.79 4.12 -6.90
N GLY A 166 23.53 4.57 -6.99
CA GLY A 166 22.94 5.49 -6.01
C GLY A 166 23.47 6.92 -6.11
N ALA A 167 24.20 7.27 -7.17
CA ALA A 167 24.66 8.64 -7.36
C ALA A 167 23.47 9.59 -7.53
N TRP A 168 23.53 10.72 -6.83
CA TRP A 168 22.51 11.77 -6.96
C TRP A 168 22.39 12.24 -8.40
N ALA A 169 21.15 12.37 -8.89
CA ALA A 169 20.86 12.91 -10.22
C ALA A 169 20.24 14.31 -10.11
N TRP A 170 19.10 14.40 -9.41
CA TRP A 170 18.40 15.65 -9.18
C TRP A 170 17.47 15.54 -7.97
N GLN A 171 16.96 16.67 -7.51
CA GLN A 171 15.87 16.76 -6.52
C GLN A 171 14.94 17.91 -6.87
N TYR A 172 13.68 17.75 -6.51
CA TYR A 172 12.66 18.79 -6.58
C TYR A 172 12.02 18.94 -5.23
N ARG A 173 11.88 20.16 -4.71
CA ARG A 173 11.33 20.45 -3.39
C ARG A 173 10.27 21.53 -3.46
N ARG A 174 9.23 21.34 -2.65
CA ARG A 174 8.28 22.40 -2.32
C ARG A 174 8.34 22.67 -0.82
N ASP A 175 8.10 23.93 -0.45
CA ASP A 175 8.04 24.28 0.96
C ASP A 175 6.67 23.90 1.52
N PRO A 176 6.61 23.13 2.63
CA PRO A 176 5.35 22.78 3.25
C PRO A 176 4.62 24.04 3.73
N PRO A 177 3.28 24.06 3.68
CA PRO A 177 2.51 25.21 4.13
C PRO A 177 2.71 25.47 5.62
N SER A 178 2.58 26.74 6.03
CA SER A 178 2.72 27.15 7.44
C SER A 178 1.55 26.72 8.35
N GLY A 179 0.53 26.06 7.79
CA GLY A 179 -0.68 25.61 8.49
C GLY A 179 -0.62 24.15 8.94
N PHE A 180 -1.77 23.64 9.41
CA PHE A 180 -1.93 22.22 9.70
C PHE A 180 -1.98 21.41 8.41
N THR A 181 -1.11 20.42 8.30
CA THR A 181 -1.09 19.43 7.22
C THR A 181 -1.39 18.05 7.79
N VAL A 182 -2.01 17.20 6.99
CA VAL A 182 -2.04 15.77 7.26
C VAL A 182 -0.67 15.25 6.82
N ARG A 183 0.13 14.72 7.75
CA ARG A 183 1.45 14.18 7.40
C ARG A 183 1.28 12.94 6.52
N GLY A 184 1.52 13.10 5.24
CA GLY A 184 1.58 12.08 4.23
C GLY A 184 2.64 12.46 3.20
N ALA A 185 2.93 11.58 2.29
CA ALA A 185 3.75 11.85 1.13
C ALA A 185 3.20 11.09 -0.07
N SER A 186 3.06 11.77 -1.19
CA SER A 186 2.64 11.17 -2.44
C SER A 186 3.84 10.47 -3.09
N ALA A 187 3.72 9.17 -3.37
CA ALA A 187 4.72 8.50 -4.20
C ALA A 187 4.64 9.04 -5.63
N PRO A 188 5.76 9.16 -6.34
CA PRO A 188 5.76 9.52 -7.75
C PRO A 188 4.98 8.48 -8.57
N ARG A 189 4.13 8.93 -9.48
CA ARG A 189 3.56 8.11 -10.54
C ARG A 189 4.23 8.48 -11.85
N VAL A 190 4.92 7.54 -12.46
CA VAL A 190 5.59 7.79 -13.74
C VAL A 190 4.79 7.24 -14.90
N ASP A 191 4.66 8.05 -15.93
CA ASP A 191 4.13 7.67 -17.24
C ASP A 191 4.87 8.47 -18.33
N GLN A 192 5.31 7.81 -19.39
CA GLN A 192 5.96 8.40 -20.58
C GLN A 192 7.04 9.44 -20.25
N GLY A 193 7.96 9.12 -19.30
CA GLY A 193 9.07 10.01 -18.92
C GLY A 193 8.67 11.21 -18.04
N THR A 194 7.41 11.26 -17.58
CA THR A 194 6.90 12.29 -16.67
C THR A 194 6.53 11.67 -15.33
N ALA A 195 6.99 12.26 -14.24
CA ALA A 195 6.65 11.89 -12.87
C ALA A 195 5.62 12.86 -12.30
N TYR A 196 4.48 12.36 -11.89
CA TYR A 196 3.39 13.12 -11.26
C TYR A 196 3.45 12.92 -9.75
N VAL A 197 3.54 14.02 -8.99
CA VAL A 197 3.69 14.00 -7.55
C VAL A 197 2.78 15.04 -6.91
N GLY A 198 2.04 14.64 -5.89
CA GLY A 198 1.27 15.55 -5.07
C GLY A 198 2.10 16.07 -3.89
N PHE A 199 1.80 17.26 -3.41
CA PHE A 199 2.51 17.93 -2.34
C PHE A 199 1.57 18.44 -1.26
N SER A 200 2.09 18.66 -0.06
CA SER A 200 1.29 19.11 1.09
C SER A 200 0.79 20.54 0.98
N ASP A 201 1.36 21.34 0.07
CA ASP A 201 0.88 22.70 -0.22
C ASP A 201 -0.36 22.72 -1.16
N GLY A 202 -0.87 21.54 -1.54
CA GLY A 202 -2.07 21.40 -2.37
C GLY A 202 -1.79 21.41 -3.86
N PHE A 203 -0.53 21.29 -4.28
CA PHE A 203 -0.18 21.21 -5.68
C PHE A 203 0.03 19.76 -6.13
N LEU A 204 -0.35 19.51 -7.35
CA LEU A 204 0.09 18.39 -8.16
C LEU A 204 1.08 18.90 -9.18
N VAL A 205 2.25 18.28 -9.27
CA VAL A 205 3.34 18.71 -10.16
C VAL A 205 3.74 17.56 -11.09
N ALA A 206 3.89 17.88 -12.36
CA ALA A 206 4.48 17.00 -13.37
C ALA A 206 5.94 17.38 -13.59
N LEU A 207 6.84 16.44 -13.36
CA LEU A 207 8.29 16.60 -13.47
C LEU A 207 8.83 15.71 -14.57
N LYS A 208 9.80 16.21 -15.35
CA LYS A 208 10.57 15.35 -16.25
C LYS A 208 11.39 14.36 -15.41
N VAL A 209 11.32 13.08 -15.75
CA VAL A 209 12.12 12.05 -15.05
C VAL A 209 13.61 12.31 -15.24
N GLU A 210 14.03 12.77 -16.40
CA GLU A 210 15.43 12.95 -16.79
C GLU A 210 16.18 13.94 -15.87
N ASP A 211 15.57 15.10 -15.58
CA ASP A 211 16.27 16.23 -14.94
C ASP A 211 15.48 16.91 -13.79
N GLY A 212 14.25 16.46 -13.49
CA GLY A 212 13.38 17.07 -12.48
C GLY A 212 12.77 18.40 -12.90
N GLY A 213 12.91 18.80 -14.17
CA GLY A 213 12.31 20.02 -14.71
C GLY A 213 10.79 19.98 -14.67
N VAL A 214 10.15 21.08 -14.26
CA VAL A 214 8.68 21.18 -14.19
C VAL A 214 8.10 21.24 -15.60
N VAL A 215 7.20 20.29 -15.92
CA VAL A 215 6.40 20.28 -17.14
C VAL A 215 5.18 21.18 -16.95
N TRP A 216 4.45 20.93 -15.88
CA TRP A 216 3.32 21.76 -15.42
C TRP A 216 3.10 21.58 -13.92
N GLU A 217 2.41 22.52 -13.32
CA GLU A 217 1.93 22.43 -11.94
C GLU A 217 0.46 22.86 -11.87
N LYS A 218 -0.29 22.23 -10.96
CA LYS A 218 -1.71 22.47 -10.79
C LYS A 218 -2.06 22.57 -9.31
N SER A 219 -2.59 23.71 -8.87
CA SER A 219 -3.20 23.82 -7.55
C SER A 219 -4.54 23.08 -7.53
N LEU A 220 -4.70 22.19 -6.57
CA LEU A 220 -5.95 21.50 -6.24
C LEU A 220 -6.53 22.02 -4.91
N SER A 221 -5.86 23.02 -4.32
CA SER A 221 -6.37 23.71 -3.14
C SER A 221 -7.59 24.57 -3.54
N GLY A 222 -8.70 24.38 -2.84
CA GLY A 222 -9.84 25.30 -2.92
C GLY A 222 -9.54 26.64 -2.23
N SER A 223 -10.57 27.39 -1.88
CA SER A 223 -10.44 28.68 -1.18
C SER A 223 -10.00 28.59 0.29
N GLY A 224 -9.63 27.41 0.79
CA GLY A 224 -9.17 27.16 2.17
C GLY A 224 -7.67 27.33 2.33
N THR A 225 -7.22 27.42 3.60
CA THR A 225 -5.80 27.51 3.98
C THR A 225 -5.32 26.31 4.81
N GLU A 226 -6.20 25.36 5.11
CA GLU A 226 -5.92 24.18 5.95
C GLU A 226 -6.27 22.89 5.24
N PHE A 227 -5.49 21.83 5.49
CA PHE A 227 -5.70 20.49 4.92
C PHE A 227 -5.72 20.50 3.39
N LEU A 228 -4.76 21.19 2.80
CA LEU A 228 -4.62 21.31 1.33
C LEU A 228 -4.05 20.05 0.69
N ASP A 229 -3.44 19.23 1.49
CA ASP A 229 -2.59 18.09 1.15
C ASP A 229 -3.10 17.27 -0.05
N VAL A 230 -2.20 16.99 -0.96
CA VAL A 230 -2.37 16.06 -2.09
C VAL A 230 -1.47 14.86 -1.83
N ASP A 231 -1.82 14.05 -0.83
CA ASP A 231 -0.99 12.93 -0.34
C ASP A 231 -1.23 11.62 -1.07
N THR A 232 -2.27 11.56 -1.90
CA THR A 232 -2.55 10.34 -2.64
C THR A 232 -1.52 10.15 -3.75
N THR A 233 -0.94 8.95 -3.83
CA THR A 233 -0.19 8.57 -5.04
C THR A 233 -1.10 8.66 -6.26
N PRO A 234 -0.75 9.45 -7.28
CA PRO A 234 -1.57 9.58 -8.46
C PRO A 234 -1.77 8.25 -9.19
N ALA A 235 -2.94 8.05 -9.78
CA ALA A 235 -3.23 6.87 -10.60
C ALA A 235 -3.48 7.33 -12.04
N ILE A 236 -3.03 6.54 -13.02
CA ILE A 236 -3.25 6.81 -14.45
C ILE A 236 -3.95 5.62 -15.06
N ASP A 237 -4.96 5.88 -15.88
CA ASP A 237 -5.62 4.84 -16.65
C ASP A 237 -5.05 4.71 -18.07
N SER A 238 -5.54 3.72 -18.81
CA SER A 238 -5.09 3.46 -20.19
C SER A 238 -5.50 4.52 -21.21
N ALA A 239 -6.37 5.46 -20.84
CA ALA A 239 -6.76 6.59 -21.68
C ALA A 239 -5.92 7.85 -21.38
N GLY A 240 -4.91 7.75 -20.50
CA GLY A 240 -4.04 8.87 -20.12
C GLY A 240 -4.68 9.85 -19.14
N ARG A 241 -5.79 9.48 -18.48
CA ARG A 241 -6.39 10.30 -17.44
C ARG A 241 -5.65 10.09 -16.13
N LEU A 242 -5.24 11.19 -15.53
CA LEU A 242 -4.52 11.25 -14.25
C LEU A 242 -5.53 11.50 -13.12
N TYR A 243 -5.56 10.61 -12.14
CA TYR A 243 -6.43 10.73 -10.97
C TYR A 243 -5.62 11.05 -9.74
N VAL A 244 -6.10 12.01 -8.96
CA VAL A 244 -5.48 12.46 -7.71
C VAL A 244 -6.55 12.92 -6.74
N ALA A 245 -6.33 12.76 -5.45
CA ALA A 245 -7.23 13.30 -4.44
C ALA A 245 -6.50 14.28 -3.54
N SER A 246 -7.16 15.42 -3.30
CA SER A 246 -6.85 16.31 -2.20
C SER A 246 -7.69 15.89 -0.99
N TYR A 247 -7.09 15.84 0.18
CA TYR A 247 -7.77 15.37 1.40
C TYR A 247 -9.11 16.09 1.65
N LYS A 248 -9.15 17.41 1.44
CA LYS A 248 -10.35 18.23 1.65
C LYS A 248 -11.16 18.47 0.39
N ASN A 249 -10.50 18.65 -0.76
CA ASN A 249 -11.14 19.22 -1.95
C ASN A 249 -11.65 18.19 -2.95
N GLY A 250 -11.42 16.90 -2.71
CA GLY A 250 -12.04 15.82 -3.44
C GLY A 250 -11.13 15.09 -4.41
N LEU A 251 -11.77 14.25 -5.22
CA LEU A 251 -11.15 13.45 -6.27
C LEU A 251 -11.20 14.20 -7.59
N TYR A 252 -10.07 14.33 -8.23
CA TYR A 252 -9.91 14.97 -9.54
C TYR A 252 -9.49 13.95 -10.59
N ALA A 253 -10.01 14.12 -11.80
CA ALA A 253 -9.42 13.59 -13.01
C ALA A 253 -8.87 14.74 -13.85
N LEU A 254 -7.64 14.59 -14.33
CA LEU A 254 -6.94 15.58 -15.13
C LEU A 254 -6.38 14.92 -16.39
N GLU A 255 -6.16 15.72 -17.40
CA GLU A 255 -5.31 15.35 -18.54
C GLU A 255 -3.86 15.28 -18.07
N ALA A 256 -3.19 14.13 -18.30
CA ALA A 256 -1.82 13.93 -17.83
C ALA A 256 -0.84 14.93 -18.48
N ASP A 257 -1.04 15.28 -19.75
CA ASP A 257 -0.13 16.13 -20.51
C ASP A 257 -0.17 17.61 -20.10
N SER A 258 -1.34 18.08 -19.64
CA SER A 258 -1.59 19.52 -19.43
C SER A 258 -1.96 19.89 -18.00
N GLY A 259 -2.36 18.92 -17.16
CA GLY A 259 -2.96 19.18 -15.85
C GLY A 259 -4.36 19.83 -15.93
N ALA A 260 -5.01 19.85 -17.11
CA ALA A 260 -6.36 20.37 -17.24
C ALA A 260 -7.36 19.45 -16.54
N VAL A 261 -8.26 20.04 -15.73
CA VAL A 261 -9.26 19.27 -14.99
C VAL A 261 -10.35 18.79 -15.94
N ILE A 262 -10.54 17.47 -16.03
CA ILE A 262 -11.62 16.83 -16.77
C ILE A 262 -12.90 16.86 -15.93
N TRP A 263 -12.80 16.40 -14.68
CA TRP A 263 -13.89 16.45 -13.71
C TRP A 263 -13.35 16.48 -12.26
N ASN A 264 -14.23 16.86 -11.35
CA ASN A 264 -13.99 16.82 -9.90
C ASN A 264 -15.22 16.24 -9.19
N ALA A 265 -14.98 15.33 -8.24
CA ALA A 265 -15.99 14.82 -7.32
C ALA A 265 -15.69 15.34 -5.91
N SER A 266 -16.62 16.08 -5.32
CA SER A 266 -16.51 16.66 -3.97
C SER A 266 -16.66 15.55 -2.92
N VAL A 267 -15.54 14.90 -2.57
CA VAL A 267 -15.45 13.83 -1.58
C VAL A 267 -14.17 13.98 -0.77
N GLY A 268 -14.30 14.14 0.55
CA GLY A 268 -13.12 14.30 1.42
C GLY A 268 -12.62 12.98 2.00
N GLY A 269 -11.42 13.04 2.61
CA GLY A 269 -10.83 11.94 3.38
C GLY A 269 -10.29 10.78 2.54
N LEU A 270 -10.05 10.98 1.25
CA LEU A 270 -9.44 9.95 0.39
C LEU A 270 -7.93 9.90 0.62
N THR A 271 -7.39 8.68 0.72
CA THR A 271 -5.97 8.42 1.00
C THR A 271 -5.28 7.58 -0.04
N SER A 272 -6.03 6.83 -0.86
CA SER A 272 -5.43 5.99 -1.90
C SER A 272 -6.35 5.81 -3.10
N LEU A 273 -5.75 5.63 -4.26
CA LEU A 273 -6.43 5.46 -5.55
C LEU A 273 -5.90 4.23 -6.28
N LEU A 274 -6.78 3.58 -7.02
CA LEU A 274 -6.45 2.51 -7.97
C LEU A 274 -7.28 2.68 -9.24
N ALA A 275 -6.64 3.04 -10.35
CA ALA A 275 -7.28 3.06 -11.67
C ALA A 275 -7.16 1.70 -12.35
N ARG A 276 -8.26 1.15 -12.82
CA ARG A 276 -8.28 -0.13 -13.55
C ARG A 276 -9.40 -0.18 -14.59
N GLY A 277 -9.00 -0.26 -15.86
CA GLY A 277 -9.95 -0.13 -16.97
C GLY A 277 -10.65 1.22 -16.91
N GLU A 278 -11.98 1.21 -16.93
CA GLU A 278 -12.81 2.42 -16.89
C GLU A 278 -13.19 2.87 -15.46
N VAL A 279 -12.66 2.18 -14.42
CA VAL A 279 -13.06 2.40 -13.03
C VAL A 279 -11.89 2.92 -12.21
N VAL A 280 -12.16 3.93 -11.39
CA VAL A 280 -11.26 4.40 -10.34
C VAL A 280 -11.83 4.00 -8.99
N PHE A 281 -11.09 3.17 -8.26
CA PHE A 281 -11.37 2.86 -6.87
C PHE A 281 -10.66 3.87 -5.99
N ALA A 282 -11.38 4.47 -5.06
CA ALA A 282 -10.86 5.42 -4.09
C ALA A 282 -11.13 4.91 -2.69
N THR A 283 -10.12 4.89 -1.85
CA THR A 283 -10.22 4.46 -0.46
C THR A 283 -9.79 5.58 0.48
N GLY A 284 -10.35 5.57 1.67
CA GLY A 284 -10.04 6.60 2.65
C GLY A 284 -10.81 6.41 3.94
N ASP A 285 -11.05 7.51 4.64
CA ASP A 285 -11.72 7.53 5.91
C ASP A 285 -13.19 7.11 5.79
N GLY A 286 -13.49 5.95 6.38
CA GLY A 286 -14.85 5.43 6.48
C GLY A 286 -15.45 4.89 5.20
N ARG A 287 -14.70 4.72 4.09
CA ARG A 287 -15.27 4.35 2.80
C ARG A 287 -14.34 3.68 1.81
N VAL A 288 -14.95 2.95 0.91
CA VAL A 288 -14.37 2.52 -0.37
C VAL A 288 -15.38 2.86 -1.46
N ASP A 289 -14.97 3.64 -2.43
CA ASP A 289 -15.82 4.10 -3.53
C ASP A 289 -15.29 3.61 -4.87
N ALA A 290 -16.18 3.44 -5.84
CA ALA A 290 -15.82 3.26 -7.25
C ALA A 290 -16.48 4.34 -8.10
N TYR A 291 -15.70 4.95 -8.96
CA TYR A 291 -16.13 6.00 -9.88
C TYR A 291 -15.89 5.58 -11.32
N LEU A 292 -16.77 6.01 -12.22
CA LEU A 292 -16.52 5.91 -13.66
C LEU A 292 -15.43 6.92 -14.03
N GLY A 293 -14.33 6.45 -14.57
CA GLY A 293 -13.14 7.25 -14.83
C GLY A 293 -13.37 8.40 -15.82
N GLU A 294 -14.24 8.20 -16.79
CA GLU A 294 -14.56 9.21 -17.81
C GLU A 294 -15.32 10.42 -17.23
N THR A 295 -16.25 10.20 -16.31
CA THR A 295 -17.23 11.22 -15.88
C THR A 295 -17.18 11.55 -14.40
N GLY A 296 -16.47 10.78 -13.59
CA GLY A 296 -16.48 10.93 -12.13
C GLY A 296 -17.80 10.49 -11.48
N LYS A 297 -18.69 9.83 -12.21
CA LYS A 297 -19.96 9.33 -11.66
C LYS A 297 -19.67 8.20 -10.65
N LEU A 298 -20.21 8.34 -9.45
CA LEU A 298 -20.16 7.30 -8.44
C LEU A 298 -20.94 6.06 -8.91
N ILE A 299 -20.27 4.91 -8.96
CA ILE A 299 -20.87 3.61 -9.33
C ILE A 299 -21.43 2.94 -8.07
N TRP A 300 -20.58 2.83 -7.04
CA TRP A 300 -20.97 2.30 -5.73
C TRP A 300 -20.09 2.86 -4.62
N SER A 301 -20.59 2.78 -3.39
CA SER A 301 -19.89 3.15 -2.16
C SER A 301 -20.08 2.06 -1.10
N LEU A 302 -18.98 1.64 -0.47
CA LEU A 302 -18.97 0.72 0.66
C LEU A 302 -18.55 1.50 1.92
N PRO A 303 -19.46 1.76 2.86
CA PRO A 303 -19.14 2.42 4.13
C PRO A 303 -18.39 1.49 5.07
N LEU A 304 -17.37 2.00 5.77
CA LEU A 304 -16.50 1.25 6.68
C LEU A 304 -16.60 1.69 8.16
N LYS A 305 -17.64 2.37 8.57
CA LYS A 305 -17.90 2.76 9.97
C LYS A 305 -16.64 3.11 10.78
N ASN A 306 -16.14 4.35 10.66
CA ASN A 306 -14.99 4.89 11.41
C ASN A 306 -13.67 4.10 11.25
N ARG A 307 -13.39 3.61 10.05
CA ARG A 307 -12.13 2.91 9.71
C ARG A 307 -11.55 3.46 8.44
N THR A 308 -10.25 3.64 8.43
CA THR A 308 -9.53 4.04 7.23
C THR A 308 -9.21 2.81 6.40
N ALA A 309 -9.62 2.82 5.14
CA ALA A 309 -9.17 1.84 4.16
C ALA A 309 -7.84 2.28 3.56
N LEU A 310 -6.92 1.32 3.42
CA LEU A 310 -5.64 1.53 2.78
C LEU A 310 -5.71 1.25 1.27
N ALA A 311 -4.59 1.41 0.57
CA ALA A 311 -4.51 1.21 -0.87
C ALA A 311 -5.02 -0.18 -1.27
N PRO A 312 -6.04 -0.24 -2.12
CA PRO A 312 -6.63 -1.49 -2.56
C PRO A 312 -5.77 -2.13 -3.66
N VAL A 313 -5.83 -3.45 -3.75
CA VAL A 313 -5.23 -4.18 -4.86
C VAL A 313 -6.26 -5.09 -5.52
N LEU A 314 -6.17 -5.24 -6.83
CA LEU A 314 -7.05 -6.12 -7.59
C LEU A 314 -6.36 -7.46 -7.83
N ALA A 315 -6.99 -8.56 -7.41
CA ALA A 315 -6.47 -9.90 -7.58
C ALA A 315 -7.61 -10.90 -7.86
N ARG A 316 -7.47 -11.72 -8.89
CA ARG A 316 -8.44 -12.77 -9.26
C ARG A 316 -9.90 -12.28 -9.31
N GLY A 317 -10.12 -11.06 -9.83
CA GLY A 317 -11.45 -10.46 -9.95
C GLY A 317 -12.07 -9.96 -8.64
N MET A 318 -11.28 -9.92 -7.55
CA MET A 318 -11.67 -9.35 -6.26
C MET A 318 -10.84 -8.11 -5.96
N LEU A 319 -11.46 -7.09 -5.39
CA LEU A 319 -10.77 -5.94 -4.82
C LEU A 319 -10.42 -6.28 -3.37
N LEU A 320 -9.13 -6.38 -3.09
CA LEU A 320 -8.61 -6.63 -1.74
C LEU A 320 -8.37 -5.28 -1.09
N VAL A 321 -9.10 -4.98 -0.02
CA VAL A 321 -9.02 -3.71 0.68
C VAL A 321 -8.54 -3.95 2.11
N PRO A 322 -7.28 -3.61 2.42
CA PRO A 322 -6.78 -3.71 3.78
C PRO A 322 -7.30 -2.55 4.64
N ASN A 323 -7.54 -2.83 5.90
CA ASN A 323 -7.79 -1.84 6.93
C ASN A 323 -7.18 -2.27 8.26
N GLU A 324 -7.27 -1.42 9.28
CA GLU A 324 -6.68 -1.66 10.61
C GLU A 324 -7.15 -2.94 11.31
N ARG A 325 -8.17 -3.65 10.79
CA ARG A 325 -8.70 -4.88 11.39
C ARG A 325 -8.68 -6.10 10.49
N ALA A 326 -8.79 -5.91 9.18
CA ALA A 326 -9.00 -7.02 8.27
C ALA A 326 -8.56 -6.69 6.83
N LEU A 327 -8.39 -7.74 6.04
CA LEU A 327 -8.39 -7.70 4.59
C LEU A 327 -9.81 -7.99 4.10
N LEU A 328 -10.45 -7.01 3.47
CA LEU A 328 -11.78 -7.16 2.89
C LEU A 328 -11.64 -7.70 1.47
N PHE A 329 -12.48 -8.65 1.11
CA PHE A 329 -12.66 -9.16 -0.24
C PHE A 329 -13.92 -8.55 -0.82
N VAL A 330 -13.78 -7.55 -1.66
CA VAL A 330 -14.89 -6.77 -2.20
C VAL A 330 -15.08 -7.11 -3.67
N ASP A 331 -16.32 -7.31 -4.06
CA ASP A 331 -16.71 -7.47 -5.46
C ASP A 331 -16.53 -6.11 -6.17
N PRO A 332 -15.59 -5.97 -7.14
CA PRO A 332 -15.28 -4.68 -7.72
C PRO A 332 -16.41 -4.08 -8.56
N THR A 333 -17.36 -4.91 -8.99
CA THR A 333 -18.50 -4.46 -9.82
C THR A 333 -19.64 -3.89 -8.97
N THR A 334 -19.86 -4.48 -7.78
CA THR A 334 -21.04 -4.16 -6.96
C THR A 334 -20.70 -3.47 -5.64
N GLY A 335 -19.44 -3.42 -5.25
CA GLY A 335 -19.00 -2.91 -3.95
C GLY A 335 -19.37 -3.79 -2.76
N LYS A 336 -19.95 -4.98 -3.00
CA LYS A 336 -20.33 -5.88 -1.91
C LYS A 336 -19.09 -6.53 -1.29
N SER A 337 -18.93 -6.38 0.03
CA SER A 337 -17.95 -7.16 0.76
C SER A 337 -18.42 -8.61 0.83
N ARG A 338 -17.61 -9.53 0.31
CA ARG A 338 -17.88 -10.96 0.25
C ARG A 338 -17.32 -11.68 1.47
N MET A 339 -16.18 -11.20 1.96
CA MET A 339 -15.49 -11.76 3.11
C MET A 339 -14.61 -10.70 3.77
N ALA A 340 -14.36 -10.85 5.06
CA ALA A 340 -13.33 -10.13 5.81
C ALA A 340 -12.43 -11.15 6.51
N TRP A 341 -11.13 -11.05 6.29
CA TRP A 341 -10.15 -11.91 6.95
C TRP A 341 -9.26 -11.08 7.87
N ASN A 342 -9.21 -11.46 9.15
CA ASN A 342 -8.34 -10.83 10.14
C ASN A 342 -7.16 -11.74 10.46
N PRO A 343 -5.91 -11.36 10.08
CA PRO A 343 -4.69 -12.13 10.39
C PRO A 343 -4.20 -11.95 11.84
N GLY A 344 -5.01 -11.41 12.72
CA GLY A 344 -4.62 -10.89 14.05
C GLY A 344 -4.44 -9.39 13.99
N VAL A 345 -4.61 -8.58 14.93
CA VAL A 345 -4.44 -7.10 15.05
C VAL A 345 -4.44 -6.25 13.75
N GLY A 346 -5.01 -6.75 12.67
CA GLY A 346 -5.19 -6.03 11.40
C GLY A 346 -3.95 -5.92 10.50
N ILE A 347 -4.05 -5.01 9.53
CA ILE A 347 -3.08 -4.80 8.46
C ILE A 347 -2.88 -3.29 8.29
N SER A 348 -1.63 -2.84 8.20
CA SER A 348 -1.29 -1.42 7.99
C SER A 348 -0.53 -1.16 6.68
N ALA A 349 -0.39 -2.18 5.83
CA ALA A 349 0.27 -2.08 4.54
C ALA A 349 -0.59 -2.73 3.44
N PRO A 350 -0.57 -2.24 2.22
CA PRO A 350 -1.18 -2.93 1.09
C PRO A 350 -0.57 -4.33 0.90
N PRO A 351 -1.38 -5.34 0.55
CA PRO A 351 -0.87 -6.65 0.17
C PRO A 351 -0.16 -6.59 -1.19
N PHE A 352 0.77 -7.51 -1.42
CA PHE A 352 1.47 -7.66 -2.69
C PHE A 352 0.94 -8.87 -3.46
N VAL A 353 0.67 -8.71 -4.75
CA VAL A 353 0.02 -9.73 -5.57
C VAL A 353 0.95 -10.23 -6.68
N VAL A 354 1.12 -11.54 -6.78
CA VAL A 354 1.85 -12.22 -7.86
C VAL A 354 0.97 -13.33 -8.43
N GLY A 355 0.35 -13.09 -9.56
CA GLY A 355 -0.57 -14.04 -10.17
C GLY A 355 -1.79 -14.33 -9.27
N SER A 356 -1.88 -15.57 -8.76
CA SER A 356 -2.91 -15.96 -7.78
C SER A 356 -2.45 -15.83 -6.33
N ARG A 357 -1.18 -15.57 -6.10
CA ARG A 357 -0.61 -15.47 -4.75
C ARG A 357 -0.65 -14.06 -4.23
N VAL A 358 -1.03 -13.92 -2.96
CA VAL A 358 -1.09 -12.65 -2.26
C VAL A 358 -0.24 -12.76 -0.99
N TYR A 359 0.67 -11.83 -0.83
CA TYR A 359 1.48 -11.70 0.37
C TYR A 359 0.94 -10.59 1.25
N VAL A 360 0.69 -10.92 2.50
CA VAL A 360 0.08 -10.01 3.49
C VAL A 360 0.95 -9.95 4.73
N LEU A 361 1.36 -8.75 5.12
CA LEU A 361 2.04 -8.51 6.39
C LEU A 361 1.02 -8.00 7.42
N SER A 362 0.83 -8.76 8.50
CA SER A 362 -0.03 -8.33 9.59
C SER A 362 0.70 -7.40 10.56
N ASN A 363 -0.06 -6.64 11.35
CA ASN A 363 0.51 -5.74 12.36
C ASN A 363 1.28 -6.47 13.49
N ASN A 364 1.08 -7.77 13.66
CA ASN A 364 1.91 -8.62 14.53
C ASN A 364 3.19 -9.14 13.84
N ALA A 365 3.54 -8.58 12.68
CA ALA A 365 4.68 -9.01 11.88
C ALA A 365 4.63 -10.50 11.46
N TYR A 366 3.43 -11.03 11.23
CA TYR A 366 3.27 -12.29 10.53
C TYR A 366 3.13 -12.02 9.04
N LEU A 367 4.01 -12.63 8.26
CA LEU A 367 3.91 -12.65 6.80
C LEU A 367 3.15 -13.89 6.37
N TYR A 368 2.08 -13.68 5.61
CA TYR A 368 1.24 -14.74 5.06
C TYR A 368 1.41 -14.83 3.54
N ALA A 369 1.47 -16.03 3.00
CA ALA A 369 1.29 -16.32 1.58
C ALA A 369 -0.07 -16.99 1.40
N LEU A 370 -0.97 -16.30 0.70
CA LEU A 370 -2.32 -16.76 0.41
C LEU A 370 -2.41 -17.13 -1.06
N ASP A 371 -2.93 -18.31 -1.37
CA ASP A 371 -3.28 -18.70 -2.74
C ASP A 371 -4.77 -18.42 -2.96
N LEU A 372 -5.08 -17.43 -3.82
CA LEU A 372 -6.46 -17.08 -4.12
C LEU A 372 -7.11 -18.10 -5.04
N ASN A 373 -8.29 -18.54 -4.67
CA ASN A 373 -9.13 -19.40 -5.49
C ASN A 373 -9.83 -18.59 -6.60
N ASP A 374 -10.12 -19.23 -7.72
CA ASP A 374 -10.98 -18.63 -8.73
C ASP A 374 -12.42 -18.53 -8.18
N VAL A 375 -12.87 -17.31 -8.01
CA VAL A 375 -14.28 -17.08 -7.67
C VAL A 375 -15.11 -17.41 -8.91
N LYS A 376 -15.72 -18.62 -8.95
CA LYS A 376 -16.66 -18.96 -10.00
C LYS A 376 -17.76 -17.90 -10.00
N LYS A 377 -17.92 -17.18 -11.11
CA LYS A 377 -19.08 -16.31 -11.31
C LYS A 377 -20.30 -17.20 -11.14
N GLY A 378 -21.07 -16.97 -10.07
CA GLY A 378 -22.36 -17.64 -9.89
C GLY A 378 -23.21 -17.46 -11.16
N PRO A 379 -24.13 -18.38 -11.45
CA PRO A 379 -25.03 -18.24 -12.59
C PRO A 379 -25.66 -16.85 -12.53
N ARG A 380 -25.65 -16.14 -13.67
CA ARG A 380 -26.31 -14.86 -13.83
C ARG A 380 -27.80 -15.13 -13.59
N GLY A 381 -28.32 -14.69 -12.45
CA GLY A 381 -29.73 -14.63 -12.18
C GLY A 381 -30.33 -13.37 -12.79
#